data_3d05c193aedf51d89207a5defa124c75
#
_entry.id   3d05c193aedf51d89207a5defa124c75
#
_cell.length_a   1.000
_cell.length_b   1.000
_cell.length_c   1.000
_cell.angle_alpha   90.00
_cell.angle_beta   90.00
_cell.angle_gamma   90.00
#
_symmetry.space_group_name_H-M   'P 1'
#
loop_
_entity.id
_entity.type
_entity.pdbx_description
1 polymer ?
#
loop_
_entity_poly.entity_id
_entity_poly.type
_entity_poly.pdbx_seq_one_letter_code
_entity_poly.pdbx_strand_id
1 'polypeptide(L)'
;MRTFVRAKVADLHRQGLVLGGIGLGGAEGAVMSAAALMELPLGVPKMVLSPIASGRHLFDPLVGTSDMIVMHTVVDILGLNAIACSVFDNAAAAMAGMVKHGQTALEAPEHSTAVAITMLGNTTTASMAMREVLAEAGLDGVVFHANGVGGPAMEELVDAGHFVGVVDLTVSELVGNVMGGVH
;
A
#
# COMPACT_ATOMS: atom_id res chain seq x y z
N MET A 1 -6.67 -21.15 4.09
CA MET A 1 -5.35 -21.02 3.45
C MET A 1 -4.83 -19.58 3.54
N ARG A 2 -5.58 -18.55 3.12
CA ARG A 2 -5.16 -17.12 3.19
C ARG A 2 -4.65 -16.74 4.60
N THR A 3 -5.40 -17.03 5.65
CA THR A 3 -5.03 -16.69 7.05
C THR A 3 -3.68 -17.32 7.47
N PHE A 4 -3.43 -18.56 7.06
CA PHE A 4 -2.18 -19.25 7.38
C PHE A 4 -0.97 -18.59 6.69
N VAL A 5 -1.08 -18.26 5.39
CA VAL A 5 0.02 -17.64 4.64
C VAL A 5 0.33 -16.26 5.16
N ARG A 6 -0.71 -15.45 5.46
CA ARG A 6 -0.58 -14.14 6.10
C ARG A 6 0.20 -14.24 7.42
N ALA A 7 -0.27 -15.06 8.35
CA ALA A 7 0.39 -15.23 9.65
C ALA A 7 1.84 -15.69 9.51
N LYS A 8 2.13 -16.57 8.53
CA LYS A 8 3.49 -17.07 8.30
C LYS A 8 4.43 -16.02 7.75
N VAL A 9 3.98 -15.17 6.81
CA VAL A 9 4.80 -14.07 6.26
C VAL A 9 5.10 -13.04 7.35
N ALA A 10 4.11 -12.63 8.13
CA ALA A 10 4.30 -11.72 9.25
C ALA A 10 5.30 -12.28 10.29
N ASP A 11 5.21 -13.58 10.59
CA ASP A 11 6.11 -14.24 11.52
C ASP A 11 7.57 -14.28 11.02
N LEU A 12 7.76 -14.66 9.75
CA LEU A 12 9.08 -14.68 9.11
C LEU A 12 9.72 -13.29 9.05
N HIS A 13 8.93 -12.26 8.80
CA HIS A 13 9.43 -10.89 8.81
C HIS A 13 9.87 -10.46 10.21
N ARG A 14 9.06 -10.72 11.25
CA ARG A 14 9.45 -10.44 12.65
C ARG A 14 10.73 -11.15 13.09
N GLN A 15 11.02 -12.32 12.52
CA GLN A 15 12.26 -13.05 12.74
C GLN A 15 13.45 -12.50 11.93
N GLY A 16 13.26 -11.47 11.09
CA GLY A 16 14.30 -10.93 10.23
C GLY A 16 14.69 -11.84 9.04
N LEU A 17 13.87 -12.86 8.74
CA LEU A 17 14.14 -13.82 7.66
C LEU A 17 13.57 -13.39 6.30
N VAL A 18 12.70 -12.36 6.28
CA VAL A 18 12.10 -11.82 5.06
C VAL A 18 12.32 -10.31 5.03
N LEU A 19 13.07 -9.85 4.03
CA LEU A 19 13.40 -8.45 3.78
C LEU A 19 12.59 -7.83 2.63
N GLY A 20 11.76 -8.63 1.98
CA GLY A 20 10.88 -8.25 0.89
C GLY A 20 10.22 -9.49 0.29
N GLY A 21 9.22 -9.33 -0.57
CA GLY A 21 8.52 -10.47 -1.13
C GLY A 21 8.00 -10.24 -2.55
N ILE A 22 8.10 -11.29 -3.37
CA ILE A 22 7.46 -11.37 -4.69
C ILE A 22 6.41 -12.48 -4.66
N GLY A 23 5.17 -12.14 -5.04
CA GLY A 23 4.12 -13.10 -5.30
C GLY A 23 3.93 -13.31 -6.80
N LEU A 24 3.80 -14.56 -7.23
CA LEU A 24 3.51 -14.91 -8.63
C LEU A 24 2.21 -15.74 -8.69
N GLY A 25 1.31 -15.38 -9.59
CA GLY A 25 0.11 -16.17 -9.79
C GLY A 25 -0.88 -15.58 -10.76
N GLY A 26 -1.77 -16.45 -11.27
CA GLY A 26 -3.02 -16.04 -11.91
C GLY A 26 -3.96 -15.39 -10.88
N ALA A 27 -5.28 -15.38 -11.15
CA ALA A 27 -6.26 -14.69 -10.31
C ALA A 27 -6.16 -15.05 -8.82
N GLU A 28 -6.35 -16.31 -8.46
CA GLU A 28 -6.34 -16.75 -7.06
C GLU A 28 -4.95 -16.66 -6.43
N GLY A 29 -3.90 -17.00 -7.21
CA GLY A 29 -2.52 -16.93 -6.74
C GLY A 29 -2.07 -15.50 -6.47
N ALA A 30 -2.46 -14.54 -7.32
CA ALA A 30 -2.18 -13.12 -7.13
C ALA A 30 -2.85 -12.57 -5.88
N VAL A 31 -4.15 -12.84 -5.70
CA VAL A 31 -4.92 -12.38 -4.52
C VAL A 31 -4.37 -13.00 -3.23
N MET A 32 -4.01 -14.28 -3.25
CA MET A 32 -3.42 -14.93 -2.08
C MET A 32 -2.03 -14.36 -1.75
N SER A 33 -1.21 -14.12 -2.77
CA SER A 33 0.11 -13.50 -2.61
C SER A 33 0.01 -12.05 -2.10
N ALA A 34 -0.89 -11.27 -2.70
CA ALA A 34 -1.15 -9.89 -2.26
C ALA A 34 -1.55 -9.84 -0.78
N ALA A 35 -2.54 -10.65 -0.38
CA ALA A 35 -2.99 -10.73 0.99
C ALA A 35 -1.86 -11.12 1.97
N ALA A 36 -0.94 -11.97 1.55
CA ALA A 36 0.21 -12.36 2.37
C ALA A 36 1.25 -11.22 2.49
N LEU A 37 1.52 -10.53 1.38
CA LEU A 37 2.51 -9.46 1.32
C LEU A 37 2.03 -8.17 2.00
N MET A 38 0.72 -7.94 2.07
CA MET A 38 0.12 -6.83 2.83
C MET A 38 0.39 -6.91 4.35
N GLU A 39 0.81 -8.08 4.87
CA GLU A 39 1.25 -8.21 6.27
C GLU A 39 2.66 -7.65 6.53
N LEU A 40 3.40 -7.34 5.47
CA LEU A 40 4.71 -6.70 5.60
C LEU A 40 4.50 -5.20 5.85
N PRO A 41 5.24 -4.60 6.78
CA PRO A 41 5.15 -3.16 7.07
C PRO A 41 5.39 -2.28 5.84
N LEU A 42 4.92 -1.02 5.91
CA LEU A 42 5.28 0.01 4.95
C LEU A 42 6.81 0.15 4.83
N GLY A 43 7.30 0.38 3.62
CA GLY A 43 8.73 0.46 3.31
C GLY A 43 9.39 -0.89 3.03
N VAL A 44 8.83 -2.01 3.52
CA VAL A 44 9.32 -3.35 3.15
C VAL A 44 8.91 -3.66 1.71
N PRO A 45 9.85 -3.98 0.80
CA PRO A 45 9.55 -4.20 -0.61
C PRO A 45 8.55 -5.33 -0.86
N LYS A 46 7.48 -5.01 -1.60
CA LYS A 46 6.38 -5.93 -1.93
C LYS A 46 6.04 -5.84 -3.41
N MET A 47 5.93 -6.99 -4.09
CA MET A 47 5.58 -7.03 -5.50
C MET A 47 4.70 -8.25 -5.83
N VAL A 48 3.68 -8.04 -6.63
CA VAL A 48 2.86 -9.12 -7.21
C VAL A 48 3.01 -9.11 -8.72
N LEU A 49 3.36 -10.26 -9.30
CA LEU A 49 3.38 -10.49 -10.73
C LEU A 49 2.17 -11.33 -11.15
N SER A 50 1.37 -10.81 -12.08
CA SER A 50 0.16 -11.52 -12.48
C SER A 50 -0.29 -11.16 -13.90
N PRO A 51 -0.80 -12.14 -14.67
CA PRO A 51 -1.44 -11.86 -15.96
C PRO A 51 -2.78 -11.14 -15.84
N ILE A 52 -3.36 -11.03 -14.62
CA ILE A 52 -4.60 -10.30 -14.37
C ILE A 52 -4.37 -8.85 -13.92
N ALA A 53 -3.14 -8.38 -13.83
CA ALA A 53 -2.78 -7.01 -13.45
C ALA A 53 -3.15 -6.00 -14.55
N SER A 54 -4.44 -5.85 -14.85
CA SER A 54 -4.96 -5.08 -15.98
C SER A 54 -5.56 -3.71 -15.63
N GLY A 55 -5.50 -3.32 -14.36
CA GLY A 55 -6.16 -2.11 -13.87
C GLY A 55 -7.69 -2.19 -13.81
N ARG A 56 -8.31 -3.34 -14.12
CA ARG A 56 -9.74 -3.60 -13.95
C ARG A 56 -10.00 -4.31 -12.62
N HIS A 57 -10.97 -3.80 -11.85
CA HIS A 57 -11.39 -4.42 -10.58
C HIS A 57 -12.27 -5.64 -10.82
N LEU A 58 -11.70 -6.75 -11.30
CA LEU A 58 -12.40 -8.01 -11.52
C LEU A 58 -12.22 -9.00 -10.36
N PHE A 59 -11.26 -8.74 -9.47
CA PHE A 59 -10.91 -9.60 -8.33
C PHE A 59 -10.69 -8.73 -7.09
N ASP A 60 -10.42 -9.36 -5.96
CA ASP A 60 -10.04 -8.66 -4.72
C ASP A 60 -8.86 -7.70 -4.98
N PRO A 61 -8.77 -6.59 -4.21
CA PRO A 61 -7.70 -5.61 -4.41
C PRO A 61 -6.33 -6.27 -4.25
N LEU A 62 -5.44 -6.00 -5.23
CA LEU A 62 -4.06 -6.48 -5.19
C LEU A 62 -3.14 -5.51 -4.42
N VAL A 63 -3.56 -4.29 -4.21
CA VAL A 63 -2.78 -3.23 -3.55
C VAL A 63 -3.37 -2.86 -2.20
N GLY A 64 -4.70 -2.70 -2.11
CA GLY A 64 -5.37 -2.22 -0.89
C GLY A 64 -4.79 -0.89 -0.43
N THR A 65 -4.46 -0.82 0.84
CA THR A 65 -3.83 0.34 1.51
C THR A 65 -2.29 0.26 1.53
N SER A 66 -1.72 -0.81 0.94
CA SER A 66 -0.28 -1.10 0.99
C SER A 66 0.51 -0.42 -0.15
N ASP A 67 1.79 -0.17 0.10
CA ASP A 67 2.79 0.31 -0.87
C ASP A 67 3.27 -0.80 -1.82
N MET A 68 2.33 -1.55 -2.39
CA MET A 68 2.59 -2.72 -3.24
C MET A 68 2.83 -2.35 -4.70
N ILE A 69 3.84 -2.96 -5.33
CA ILE A 69 4.03 -2.93 -6.78
C ILE A 69 3.26 -4.09 -7.41
N VAL A 70 2.49 -3.79 -8.44
CA VAL A 70 1.82 -4.82 -9.26
C VAL A 70 2.38 -4.75 -10.67
N MET A 71 2.95 -5.87 -11.14
CA MET A 71 3.53 -5.97 -12.48
C MET A 71 2.75 -6.97 -13.33
N HIS A 72 2.31 -6.52 -14.51
CA HIS A 72 1.64 -7.37 -15.48
C HIS A 72 2.65 -8.28 -16.18
N THR A 73 2.38 -9.60 -16.21
CA THR A 73 3.29 -10.57 -16.83
C THR A 73 3.20 -10.63 -18.35
N VAL A 74 2.23 -9.93 -18.95
CA VAL A 74 1.94 -9.88 -20.39
C VAL A 74 1.43 -11.23 -20.93
N VAL A 75 2.09 -12.31 -20.58
CA VAL A 75 1.72 -13.70 -20.89
C VAL A 75 1.34 -14.43 -19.60
N ASP A 76 0.64 -15.54 -19.75
CA ASP A 76 0.32 -16.39 -18.59
C ASP A 76 1.59 -17.04 -18.01
N ILE A 77 1.53 -17.33 -16.71
CA ILE A 77 2.63 -17.99 -15.97
C ILE A 77 2.57 -19.51 -16.25
N LEU A 78 2.77 -19.86 -17.51
CA LEU A 78 2.78 -21.24 -17.98
C LEU A 78 4.06 -21.52 -18.76
N GLY A 79 5.06 -22.03 -18.06
CA GLY A 79 6.39 -22.29 -18.61
C GLY A 79 7.23 -21.01 -18.82
N LEU A 80 8.49 -21.22 -19.20
CA LEU A 80 9.45 -20.15 -19.48
C LEU A 80 9.55 -19.93 -20.99
N ASN A 81 9.24 -18.72 -21.41
CA ASN A 81 9.45 -18.24 -22.77
C ASN A 81 10.16 -16.87 -22.72
N ALA A 82 10.63 -16.37 -23.87
CA ALA A 82 11.42 -15.14 -23.91
C ALA A 82 10.69 -13.92 -23.32
N ILE A 83 9.36 -13.82 -23.46
CA ILE A 83 8.56 -12.72 -22.92
C ILE A 83 8.49 -12.87 -21.39
N ALA A 84 8.12 -14.05 -20.89
CA ALA A 84 8.05 -14.32 -19.45
C ALA A 84 9.41 -14.08 -18.78
N CYS A 85 10.51 -14.59 -19.35
CA CYS A 85 11.87 -14.37 -18.81
C CYS A 85 12.20 -12.88 -18.71
N SER A 86 11.94 -12.11 -19.76
CA SER A 86 12.22 -10.67 -19.76
C SER A 86 11.46 -9.93 -18.63
N VAL A 87 10.20 -10.27 -18.40
CA VAL A 87 9.40 -9.65 -17.33
C VAL A 87 9.88 -10.12 -15.95
N PHE A 88 10.17 -11.40 -15.79
CA PHE A 88 10.64 -11.95 -14.52
C PHE A 88 12.03 -11.43 -14.14
N ASP A 89 12.94 -11.29 -15.10
CA ASP A 89 14.26 -10.70 -14.87
C ASP A 89 14.15 -9.25 -14.41
N ASN A 90 13.27 -8.46 -15.03
CA ASN A 90 13.00 -7.07 -14.61
C ASN A 90 12.41 -7.02 -13.20
N ALA A 91 11.46 -7.90 -12.87
CA ALA A 91 10.87 -7.96 -11.53
C ALA A 91 11.91 -8.36 -10.47
N ALA A 92 12.76 -9.35 -10.78
CA ALA A 92 13.82 -9.80 -9.89
C ALA A 92 14.87 -8.67 -9.66
N ALA A 93 15.27 -7.97 -10.72
CA ALA A 93 16.20 -6.85 -10.63
C ALA A 93 15.61 -5.69 -9.80
N ALA A 94 14.32 -5.36 -10.01
CA ALA A 94 13.62 -4.33 -9.23
C ALA A 94 13.56 -4.70 -7.74
N MET A 95 13.15 -5.92 -7.42
CA MET A 95 13.09 -6.41 -6.04
C MET A 95 14.47 -6.43 -5.38
N ALA A 96 15.48 -6.94 -6.07
CA ALA A 96 16.86 -6.96 -5.56
C ALA A 96 17.37 -5.54 -5.29
N GLY A 97 17.07 -4.59 -6.18
CA GLY A 97 17.40 -3.19 -5.99
C GLY A 97 16.69 -2.57 -4.78
N MET A 98 15.40 -2.81 -4.62
CA MET A 98 14.63 -2.33 -3.47
C MET A 98 15.13 -2.91 -2.15
N VAL A 99 15.38 -4.21 -2.09
CA VAL A 99 15.90 -4.86 -0.86
C VAL A 99 17.30 -4.37 -0.52
N LYS A 100 18.16 -4.14 -1.53
CA LYS A 100 19.54 -3.72 -1.32
C LYS A 100 19.70 -2.24 -0.97
N HIS A 101 18.86 -1.38 -1.56
CA HIS A 101 19.01 0.08 -1.52
C HIS A 101 17.79 0.82 -0.98
N GLY A 102 16.70 0.10 -0.76
CA GLY A 102 15.47 0.66 -0.20
C GLY A 102 15.60 0.99 1.29
N GLN A 103 14.58 1.65 1.79
CA GLN A 103 14.46 1.92 3.22
C GLN A 103 14.03 0.64 3.95
N THR A 104 14.31 0.60 5.24
CA THR A 104 13.74 -0.40 6.15
C THR A 104 12.27 -0.11 6.42
N ALA A 105 11.58 -1.03 7.10
CA ALA A 105 10.21 -0.82 7.55
C ALA A 105 10.05 0.56 8.20
N LEU A 106 8.94 1.24 7.85
CA LEU A 106 8.57 2.50 8.49
C LEU A 106 8.07 2.18 9.91
N GLU A 107 8.79 2.67 10.90
CA GLU A 107 8.37 2.57 12.29
C GLU A 107 7.68 3.88 12.71
N ALA A 108 6.66 3.76 13.58
CA ALA A 108 6.05 4.94 14.18
C ALA A 108 7.08 5.66 15.06
N PRO A 109 7.24 6.98 14.92
CA PRO A 109 8.17 7.72 15.75
C PRO A 109 7.69 7.74 17.22
N GLU A 110 8.62 7.71 18.17
CA GLU A 110 8.31 7.79 19.61
C GLU A 110 7.51 9.06 19.94
N HIS A 111 7.80 10.16 19.24
CA HIS A 111 7.09 11.44 19.34
C HIS A 111 6.78 11.92 17.91
N SER A 112 5.57 11.67 17.45
CA SER A 112 5.12 12.19 16.17
C SER A 112 4.77 13.68 16.27
N THR A 113 5.11 14.44 15.24
CA THR A 113 4.59 15.82 15.01
C THR A 113 3.62 15.83 13.82
N ALA A 114 3.34 14.67 13.23
CA ALA A 114 2.51 14.57 12.05
C ALA A 114 1.02 14.60 12.37
N VAL A 115 0.26 15.33 11.57
CA VAL A 115 -1.21 15.39 11.57
C VAL A 115 -1.72 14.91 10.23
N ALA A 116 -2.58 13.92 10.24
CA ALA A 116 -3.19 13.38 9.02
C ALA A 116 -4.32 14.30 8.53
N ILE A 117 -4.41 14.54 7.22
CA ILE A 117 -5.42 15.42 6.61
C ILE A 117 -6.05 14.69 5.43
N THR A 118 -7.38 14.54 5.39
CA THR A 118 -8.07 14.03 4.21
C THR A 118 -8.29 15.13 3.18
N MET A 119 -8.13 14.84 1.89
CA MET A 119 -8.26 15.79 0.78
C MET A 119 -8.87 15.15 -0.46
N LEU A 120 -9.67 15.93 -1.18
CA LEU A 120 -9.99 15.74 -2.60
C LEU A 120 -9.71 17.03 -3.38
N GLY A 121 -9.84 16.98 -4.71
CA GLY A 121 -9.56 18.14 -5.58
C GLY A 121 -10.28 19.42 -5.17
N ASN A 122 -11.54 19.31 -4.74
CA ASN A 122 -12.36 20.45 -4.28
C ASN A 122 -11.93 21.04 -2.93
N THR A 123 -11.20 20.31 -2.10
CA THR A 123 -10.71 20.76 -0.81
C THR A 123 -9.19 21.05 -0.80
N THR A 124 -8.53 21.00 -1.95
CA THR A 124 -7.08 21.19 -2.07
C THR A 124 -6.62 22.51 -1.45
N THR A 125 -7.30 23.63 -1.75
CA THR A 125 -6.94 24.96 -1.20
C THR A 125 -7.03 24.99 0.31
N ALA A 126 -8.08 24.40 0.89
CA ALA A 126 -8.25 24.33 2.34
C ALA A 126 -7.18 23.42 2.99
N SER A 127 -6.85 22.30 2.37
CA SER A 127 -5.79 21.40 2.84
C SER A 127 -4.41 22.09 2.83
N MET A 128 -4.12 22.87 1.80
CA MET A 128 -2.88 23.65 1.73
C MET A 128 -2.80 24.69 2.83
N ALA A 129 -3.87 25.47 3.05
CA ALA A 129 -3.94 26.44 4.14
C ALA A 129 -3.79 25.77 5.51
N MET A 130 -4.42 24.61 5.72
CA MET A 130 -4.27 23.84 6.95
C MET A 130 -2.82 23.41 7.19
N ARG A 131 -2.11 22.95 6.15
CA ARG A 131 -0.69 22.59 6.26
C ARG A 131 0.17 23.78 6.67
N GLU A 132 -0.10 24.98 6.16
CA GLU A 132 0.61 26.21 6.54
C GLU A 132 0.41 26.50 8.03
N VAL A 133 -0.85 26.45 8.51
CA VAL A 133 -1.17 26.67 9.93
C VAL A 133 -0.49 25.64 10.84
N LEU A 134 -0.49 24.37 10.43
CA LEU A 134 0.18 23.29 11.17
C LEU A 134 1.70 23.52 11.21
N ALA A 135 2.30 23.91 10.09
CA ALA A 135 3.72 24.20 10.02
C ALA A 135 4.14 25.38 10.93
N GLU A 136 3.32 26.44 11.03
CA GLU A 136 3.53 27.54 11.97
C GLU A 136 3.48 27.07 13.43
N ALA A 137 2.71 26.02 13.72
CA ALA A 137 2.63 25.39 15.04
C ALA A 137 3.71 24.32 15.29
N GLY A 138 4.63 24.11 14.35
CA GLY A 138 5.68 23.08 14.43
C GLY A 138 5.18 21.65 14.17
N LEU A 139 4.04 21.51 13.50
CA LEU A 139 3.45 20.24 13.13
C LEU A 139 3.57 19.99 11.62
N ASP A 140 3.62 18.72 11.21
CA ASP A 140 3.71 18.31 9.81
C ASP A 140 2.36 17.79 9.30
N GLY A 141 1.76 18.45 8.32
CA GLY A 141 0.50 18.05 7.71
C GLY A 141 0.71 17.03 6.61
N VAL A 142 0.33 15.77 6.84
CA VAL A 142 0.39 14.65 5.87
C VAL A 142 -0.98 14.46 5.22
N VAL A 143 -1.04 14.57 3.89
CA VAL A 143 -2.31 14.58 3.15
C VAL A 143 -2.61 13.21 2.54
N PHE A 144 -3.83 12.73 2.77
CA PHE A 144 -4.39 11.51 2.21
C PHE A 144 -5.50 11.81 1.20
N HIS A 145 -5.48 11.14 0.06
CA HIS A 145 -6.47 11.36 -0.99
C HIS A 145 -7.74 10.56 -0.69
N ALA A 146 -8.82 11.24 -0.33
CA ALA A 146 -10.09 10.65 0.12
C ALA A 146 -10.93 10.12 -1.06
N ASN A 147 -10.45 9.05 -1.71
CA ASN A 147 -11.05 8.44 -2.92
C ASN A 147 -11.43 6.96 -2.75
N GLY A 148 -11.67 6.50 -1.52
CA GLY A 148 -11.98 5.12 -1.20
C GLY A 148 -10.78 4.27 -0.75
N VAL A 149 -9.57 4.81 -0.88
CA VAL A 149 -8.33 4.12 -0.47
C VAL A 149 -7.55 4.93 0.57
N GLY A 150 -7.51 6.26 0.41
CA GLY A 150 -6.69 7.12 1.25
C GLY A 150 -7.19 7.23 2.68
N GLY A 151 -8.49 7.26 2.92
CA GLY A 151 -9.08 7.24 4.25
C GLY A 151 -8.71 5.97 5.03
N PRO A 152 -8.99 4.77 4.51
CA PRO A 152 -8.56 3.52 5.14
C PRO A 152 -7.04 3.44 5.38
N ALA A 153 -6.21 3.91 4.44
CA ALA A 153 -4.75 3.94 4.63
C ALA A 153 -4.35 4.91 5.76
N MET A 154 -5.02 6.04 5.86
CA MET A 154 -4.84 6.99 6.97
C MET A 154 -5.20 6.34 8.31
N GLU A 155 -6.35 5.68 8.40
CA GLU A 155 -6.83 5.03 9.61
C GLU A 155 -5.85 3.97 10.11
N GLU A 156 -5.33 3.11 9.21
CA GLU A 156 -4.32 2.12 9.55
C GLU A 156 -3.04 2.73 10.14
N LEU A 157 -2.58 3.87 9.58
CA LEU A 157 -1.40 4.57 10.08
C LEU A 157 -1.66 5.34 11.38
N VAL A 158 -2.88 5.82 11.60
CA VAL A 158 -3.31 6.41 12.86
C VAL A 158 -3.30 5.35 13.96
N ASP A 159 -3.89 4.17 13.70
CA ASP A 159 -3.89 3.05 14.63
C ASP A 159 -2.47 2.54 14.93
N ALA A 160 -1.57 2.64 13.97
CA ALA A 160 -0.16 2.30 14.14
C ALA A 160 0.65 3.39 14.89
N GLY A 161 0.05 4.53 15.26
CA GLY A 161 0.68 5.58 16.06
C GLY A 161 1.56 6.57 15.30
N HIS A 162 1.39 6.69 13.98
CA HIS A 162 2.18 7.61 13.17
C HIS A 162 1.76 9.08 13.32
N PHE A 163 0.58 9.37 13.85
CA PHE A 163 0.00 10.71 13.91
C PHE A 163 -0.39 11.14 15.32
N VAL A 164 -0.21 12.42 15.64
CA VAL A 164 -0.70 13.04 16.88
C VAL A 164 -2.12 13.58 16.77
N GLY A 165 -2.65 13.68 15.55
CA GLY A 165 -3.99 14.20 15.31
C GLY A 165 -4.45 13.93 13.88
N VAL A 166 -5.75 14.09 13.66
CA VAL A 166 -6.41 13.92 12.37
C VAL A 166 -7.29 15.12 12.07
N VAL A 167 -7.24 15.60 10.85
CA VAL A 167 -8.18 16.58 10.30
C VAL A 167 -8.91 15.92 9.13
N ASP A 168 -10.08 15.37 9.40
CA ASP A 168 -10.94 14.81 8.36
C ASP A 168 -11.70 15.93 7.64
N LEU A 169 -10.99 16.63 6.76
CA LEU A 169 -11.49 17.77 6.00
C LEU A 169 -12.44 17.36 4.88
N THR A 170 -12.32 16.12 4.41
CA THR A 170 -13.07 15.61 3.26
C THR A 170 -13.71 14.27 3.59
N VAL A 171 -14.90 14.32 4.16
CA VAL A 171 -15.67 13.14 4.60
C VAL A 171 -16.38 12.38 3.47
N SER A 172 -15.93 12.51 2.22
CA SER A 172 -16.58 11.90 1.04
C SER A 172 -16.63 10.38 1.10
N GLU A 173 -15.60 9.73 1.63
CA GLU A 173 -15.54 8.28 1.79
C GLU A 173 -16.57 7.79 2.81
N LEU A 174 -16.70 8.47 3.95
CA LEU A 174 -17.69 8.16 4.96
C LEU A 174 -19.11 8.33 4.41
N VAL A 175 -19.35 9.44 3.71
CA VAL A 175 -20.66 9.70 3.06
C VAL A 175 -20.94 8.64 2.00
N GLY A 176 -19.95 8.28 1.17
CA GLY A 176 -20.08 7.22 0.17
C GLY A 176 -20.44 5.87 0.78
N ASN A 177 -19.78 5.48 1.85
CA ASN A 177 -20.06 4.23 2.57
C ASN A 177 -21.47 4.21 3.18
N VAL A 178 -21.94 5.31 3.77
CA VAL A 178 -23.27 5.40 4.42
C VAL A 178 -24.38 5.53 3.39
N MET A 179 -24.18 6.28 2.32
CA MET A 179 -25.22 6.61 1.33
C MET A 179 -25.18 5.75 0.07
N GLY A 180 -24.25 4.81 -0.04
CA GLY A 180 -24.09 3.96 -1.22
C GLY A 180 -23.46 4.68 -2.42
N GLY A 181 -22.55 5.60 -2.18
CA GLY A 181 -21.77 6.29 -3.22
C GLY A 181 -20.74 5.39 -3.89
N VAL A 182 -20.21 5.87 -5.03
CA VAL A 182 -19.14 5.20 -5.76
C VAL A 182 -17.80 5.78 -5.30
N HIS A 183 -16.97 4.92 -4.70
CA HIS A 183 -15.57 5.19 -4.39
C HIS A 183 -14.70 4.04 -4.88
#